data_c298ddfe09d48c762546ec75b71dcf16
#
_entry.id   c298ddfe09d48c762546ec75b71dcf16
#
_cell.length_a   1.000
_cell.length_b   1.000
_cell.length_c   1.000
_cell.angle_alpha   90.00
_cell.angle_beta   90.00
_cell.angle_gamma   90.00
#
_symmetry.space_group_name_H-M   'P 1'
#
loop_
_entity.id
_entity.type
_entity.pdbx_description
1 polymer ?
#
loop_
_entity_poly.entity_id
_entity_poly.type
_entity_poly.pdbx_seq_one_letter_code
_entity_poly.pdbx_strand_id
1 'polypeptide(L)'
;MNNVNLQIYSFGFDCGLSFLDKIRKAGELGYAGVELVRDYEGIPAQDVVNALKEAGIPAVSAHVGLDFIEQDLPYLAELGVKYVACPMAAFNTAEEAKELAADLNRLGKLAKEYGITIGYHNHTGEFYVDQGKYLLDWVM
;
A
#
# COMPACT_ATOMS: atom_id res chain seq x y z
N MET A 1 -19.16 9.65 13.29
CA MET A 1 -18.66 8.53 12.47
C MET A 1 -17.17 8.43 12.64
N ASN A 2 -16.62 7.27 12.95
CA ASN A 2 -15.17 7.08 13.00
C ASN A 2 -14.64 7.09 11.56
N ASN A 3 -13.75 8.02 11.25
CA ASN A 3 -13.04 8.07 9.96
C ASN A 3 -11.68 7.33 10.05
N VAL A 4 -11.66 6.21 10.80
CA VAL A 4 -10.44 5.42 10.99
C VAL A 4 -10.50 4.23 10.05
N ASN A 5 -9.44 4.09 9.26
CA ASN A 5 -9.23 2.95 8.37
C ASN A 5 -8.29 1.95 9.03
N LEU A 6 -8.46 0.67 8.74
CA LEU A 6 -7.61 -0.39 9.26
C LEU A 6 -6.61 -0.84 8.20
N GLN A 7 -5.34 -0.85 8.55
CA GLN A 7 -4.34 -1.58 7.79
C GLN A 7 -4.49 -3.07 8.11
N ILE A 8 -4.88 -3.89 7.11
CA ILE A 8 -5.27 -5.30 7.33
C ILE A 8 -4.13 -6.19 7.81
N TYR A 9 -2.87 -5.77 7.66
CA TYR A 9 -1.72 -6.42 8.26
C TYR A 9 -1.83 -6.50 9.81
N SER A 10 -2.57 -5.56 10.43
CA SER A 10 -2.78 -5.52 11.88
C SER A 10 -3.50 -6.76 12.44
N PHE A 11 -4.18 -7.55 11.59
CA PHE A 11 -4.70 -8.85 12.02
C PHE A 11 -3.60 -9.90 12.22
N GLY A 12 -2.40 -9.67 11.67
CA GLY A 12 -1.32 -10.66 11.66
C GLY A 12 -1.51 -11.75 10.60
N PHE A 13 -0.44 -12.53 10.38
CA PHE A 13 -0.46 -13.66 9.43
C PHE A 13 -1.15 -14.89 10.00
N ASP A 14 -1.02 -15.11 11.30
CA ASP A 14 -1.49 -16.33 12.00
C ASP A 14 -2.88 -16.20 12.63
N CYS A 15 -3.68 -15.20 12.24
CA CYS A 15 -4.99 -14.97 12.82
C CYS A 15 -6.08 -15.97 12.35
N GLY A 16 -5.77 -16.87 11.42
CA GLY A 16 -6.70 -17.86 10.87
C GLY A 16 -7.76 -17.29 9.92
N LEU A 17 -7.70 -16.00 9.58
CA LEU A 17 -8.60 -15.37 8.63
C LEU A 17 -7.98 -15.35 7.23
N SER A 18 -8.79 -15.65 6.20
CA SER A 18 -8.42 -15.42 4.81
C SER A 18 -8.32 -13.91 4.53
N PHE A 19 -7.69 -13.55 3.41
CA PHE A 19 -7.61 -12.14 2.97
C PHE A 19 -9.00 -11.48 2.88
N LEU A 20 -9.97 -12.17 2.28
CA LEU A 20 -11.34 -11.67 2.14
C LEU A 20 -12.06 -11.57 3.49
N ASP A 21 -11.80 -12.51 4.42
CA ASP A 21 -12.41 -12.47 5.75
C ASP A 21 -11.83 -11.35 6.62
N LYS A 22 -10.55 -10.99 6.44
CA LYS A 22 -9.96 -9.80 7.08
C LYS A 22 -10.70 -8.53 6.67
N ILE A 23 -11.08 -8.39 5.39
CA ILE A 23 -11.86 -7.25 4.88
C ILE A 23 -13.24 -7.22 5.54
N ARG A 24 -13.97 -8.35 5.53
CA ARG A 24 -15.29 -8.45 6.16
C ARG A 24 -15.20 -8.12 7.66
N LYS A 25 -14.17 -8.65 8.31
CA LYS A 25 -13.96 -8.42 9.75
C LYS A 25 -13.68 -6.96 10.08
N ALA A 26 -12.96 -6.23 9.21
CA ALA A 26 -12.78 -4.79 9.38
C ALA A 26 -14.11 -4.02 9.36
N GLY A 27 -15.03 -4.38 8.45
CA GLY A 27 -16.37 -3.81 8.40
C GLY A 27 -17.19 -4.13 9.66
N GLU A 28 -17.18 -5.39 10.11
CA GLU A 28 -17.85 -5.82 11.36
C GLU A 28 -17.36 -5.04 12.59
N LEU A 29 -16.05 -4.71 12.64
CA LEU A 29 -15.44 -3.94 13.71
C LEU A 29 -15.73 -2.43 13.62
N GLY A 30 -16.39 -1.97 12.56
CA GLY A 30 -16.81 -0.57 12.39
C GLY A 30 -15.74 0.35 11.86
N TYR A 31 -14.71 -0.17 11.21
CA TYR A 31 -13.74 0.67 10.48
C TYR A 31 -14.39 1.31 9.25
N ALA A 32 -13.90 2.51 8.88
CA ALA A 32 -14.44 3.27 7.75
C ALA A 32 -13.89 2.83 6.39
N GLY A 33 -12.81 2.07 6.38
CA GLY A 33 -12.15 1.54 5.20
C GLY A 33 -10.97 0.66 5.58
N VAL A 34 -10.32 0.10 4.58
CA VAL A 34 -9.11 -0.72 4.76
C VAL A 34 -7.95 -0.21 3.92
N GLU A 35 -6.75 -0.36 4.45
CA GLU A 35 -5.53 -0.38 3.69
C GLU A 35 -5.13 -1.83 3.46
N LEU A 36 -4.99 -2.19 2.18
CA LEU A 36 -4.65 -3.55 1.77
C LEU A 36 -3.13 -3.79 1.90
N VAL A 37 -2.75 -5.04 2.07
CA VAL A 37 -1.38 -5.51 1.80
C VAL A 37 -1.43 -6.46 0.60
N ARG A 38 -0.30 -6.68 -0.06
CA ARG A 38 -0.22 -7.54 -1.23
C ARG A 38 -0.34 -9.04 -0.90
N ASP A 39 -1.43 -9.40 -0.21
CA ASP A 39 -1.85 -10.78 0.10
C ASP A 39 -2.96 -11.28 -0.86
N TYR A 40 -3.27 -10.48 -1.89
CA TYR A 40 -4.36 -10.74 -2.84
C TYR A 40 -3.90 -11.52 -4.08
N GLU A 41 -2.65 -11.94 -4.14
CA GLU A 41 -2.13 -12.67 -5.30
C GLU A 41 -2.95 -13.94 -5.58
N GLY A 42 -3.41 -14.08 -6.82
CA GLY A 42 -4.29 -15.17 -7.24
C GLY A 42 -5.76 -15.02 -6.88
N ILE A 43 -6.17 -13.95 -6.16
CA ILE A 43 -7.57 -13.65 -5.87
C ILE A 43 -8.12 -12.76 -6.99
N PRO A 44 -9.21 -13.12 -7.66
CA PRO A 44 -9.84 -12.26 -8.65
C PRO A 44 -10.27 -10.91 -8.03
N ALA A 45 -10.04 -9.80 -8.73
CA ALA A 45 -10.41 -8.47 -8.24
C ALA A 45 -11.89 -8.37 -7.88
N GLN A 46 -12.75 -9.04 -8.65
CA GLN A 46 -14.19 -9.06 -8.39
C GLN A 46 -14.54 -9.68 -7.02
N ASP A 47 -13.79 -10.67 -6.56
CA ASP A 47 -14.03 -11.29 -5.24
C ASP A 47 -13.67 -10.32 -4.12
N VAL A 48 -12.59 -9.54 -4.29
CA VAL A 48 -12.23 -8.47 -3.34
C VAL A 48 -13.27 -7.35 -3.36
N VAL A 49 -13.71 -6.92 -4.53
CA VAL A 49 -14.79 -5.92 -4.68
C VAL A 49 -16.06 -6.39 -3.99
N ASN A 50 -16.42 -7.67 -4.11
CA ASN A 50 -17.59 -8.23 -3.43
C ASN A 50 -17.42 -8.21 -1.91
N ALA A 51 -16.25 -8.63 -1.39
CA ALA A 51 -15.97 -8.59 0.04
C ALA A 51 -16.02 -7.16 0.62
N LEU A 52 -15.48 -6.17 -0.12
CA LEU A 52 -15.56 -4.75 0.26
C LEU A 52 -17.02 -4.26 0.31
N LYS A 53 -17.84 -4.63 -0.68
CA LYS A 53 -19.28 -4.30 -0.71
C LYS A 53 -20.04 -4.96 0.44
N GLU A 54 -19.80 -6.24 0.72
CA GLU A 54 -20.39 -6.98 1.84
C GLU A 54 -20.02 -6.34 3.18
N ALA A 55 -18.76 -5.91 3.33
CA ALA A 55 -18.28 -5.22 4.52
C ALA A 55 -18.78 -3.77 4.62
N GLY A 56 -19.29 -3.18 3.55
CA GLY A 56 -19.75 -1.78 3.48
C GLY A 56 -18.63 -0.75 3.62
N ILE A 57 -17.39 -1.10 3.27
CA ILE A 57 -16.21 -0.24 3.40
C ILE A 57 -15.36 -0.24 2.13
N PRO A 58 -14.69 0.88 1.78
CA PRO A 58 -13.76 0.94 0.65
C PRO A 58 -12.37 0.40 0.99
N ALA A 59 -11.62 -0.02 -0.04
CA ALA A 59 -10.18 -0.06 -0.01
C ALA A 59 -9.64 1.35 -0.31
N VAL A 60 -9.03 2.00 0.67
CA VAL A 60 -8.55 3.39 0.53
C VAL A 60 -7.12 3.46 0.01
N SER A 61 -6.29 2.51 0.42
CA SER A 61 -4.88 2.42 0.04
C SER A 61 -4.40 0.96 0.02
N ALA A 62 -3.21 0.75 -0.49
CA ALA A 62 -2.54 -0.54 -0.48
C ALA A 62 -1.04 -0.39 -0.25
N HIS A 63 -0.45 -1.30 0.54
CA HIS A 63 0.99 -1.52 0.60
C HIS A 63 1.41 -2.50 -0.51
N VAL A 64 2.26 -2.04 -1.43
CA VAL A 64 2.76 -2.84 -2.55
C VAL A 64 4.26 -2.61 -2.69
N GLY A 65 5.04 -3.69 -2.67
CA GLY A 65 6.49 -3.62 -2.87
C GLY A 65 6.85 -3.02 -4.23
N LEU A 66 7.96 -2.30 -4.30
CA LEU A 66 8.41 -1.51 -5.45
C LEU A 66 8.30 -2.29 -6.77
N ASP A 67 8.78 -3.54 -6.77
CA ASP A 67 8.84 -4.40 -7.96
C ASP A 67 7.46 -4.83 -8.49
N PHE A 68 6.43 -4.69 -7.68
CA PHE A 68 5.08 -5.16 -7.99
C PHE A 68 4.10 -4.02 -8.32
N ILE A 69 4.44 -2.77 -8.01
CA ILE A 69 3.53 -1.63 -8.16
C ILE A 69 3.00 -1.55 -9.60
N GLU A 70 3.89 -1.55 -10.59
CA GLU A 70 3.51 -1.38 -12.00
C GLU A 70 2.52 -2.45 -12.47
N GLN A 71 2.77 -3.71 -12.18
CA GLN A 71 1.90 -4.82 -12.59
C GLN A 71 0.55 -4.84 -11.87
N ASP A 72 0.52 -4.32 -10.62
CA ASP A 72 -0.67 -4.35 -9.78
C ASP A 72 -1.61 -3.14 -10.01
N LEU A 73 -1.15 -2.06 -10.69
CA LEU A 73 -1.95 -0.85 -10.92
C LEU A 73 -3.35 -1.13 -11.52
N PRO A 74 -3.51 -1.96 -12.57
CA PRO A 74 -4.84 -2.26 -13.12
C PRO A 74 -5.76 -2.92 -12.09
N TYR A 75 -5.24 -3.87 -11.34
CA TYR A 75 -5.95 -4.58 -10.29
C TYR A 75 -6.41 -3.63 -9.18
N LEU A 76 -5.50 -2.81 -8.68
CA LEU A 76 -5.79 -1.84 -7.61
C LEU A 76 -6.78 -0.75 -8.05
N ALA A 77 -6.72 -0.34 -9.31
CA ALA A 77 -7.69 0.59 -9.87
C ALA A 77 -9.10 -0.01 -9.91
N GLU A 78 -9.24 -1.31 -10.25
CA GLU A 78 -10.53 -2.02 -10.21
C GLU A 78 -11.10 -2.08 -8.79
N LEU A 79 -10.25 -2.20 -7.76
CA LEU A 79 -10.66 -2.15 -6.36
C LEU A 79 -11.03 -0.73 -5.89
N GLY A 80 -10.76 0.30 -6.68
CA GLY A 80 -11.01 1.70 -6.33
C GLY A 80 -9.96 2.32 -5.41
N VAL A 81 -8.80 1.67 -5.23
CA VAL A 81 -7.66 2.17 -4.43
C VAL A 81 -7.18 3.52 -4.98
N LYS A 82 -6.90 4.48 -4.08
CA LYS A 82 -6.44 5.82 -4.43
C LYS A 82 -4.98 6.08 -4.11
N TYR A 83 -4.43 5.34 -3.17
CA TYR A 83 -3.06 5.52 -2.69
C TYR A 83 -2.35 4.18 -2.63
N VAL A 84 -1.13 4.13 -3.13
CA VAL A 84 -0.25 2.98 -2.98
C VAL A 84 1.02 3.43 -2.28
N ALA A 85 1.33 2.83 -1.15
CA ALA A 85 2.57 3.05 -0.44
C ALA A 85 3.55 1.90 -0.73
N CYS A 86 4.76 2.25 -1.19
CA CYS A 86 5.87 1.32 -1.19
C CYS A 86 6.29 1.09 0.28
N PRO A 87 6.10 -0.10 0.84
CA PRO A 87 6.25 -0.31 2.29
C PRO A 87 7.70 -0.42 2.73
N MET A 88 8.60 -0.74 1.82
CA MET A 88 10.02 -0.94 2.13
C MET A 88 10.84 -0.98 0.85
N ALA A 89 11.99 -0.33 0.88
CA ALA A 89 13.05 -0.51 -0.11
C ALA A 89 14.39 -0.58 0.64
N ALA A 90 15.32 -1.37 0.12
CA ALA A 90 16.66 -1.46 0.70
C ALA A 90 17.54 -0.36 0.09
N PHE A 91 17.96 0.59 0.91
CA PHE A 91 18.97 1.59 0.57
C PHE A 91 19.70 2.05 1.82
N ASN A 92 20.99 2.33 1.69
CA ASN A 92 21.87 2.67 2.80
C ASN A 92 22.72 3.92 2.50
N THR A 93 22.63 4.45 1.30
CA THR A 93 23.38 5.62 0.83
C THR A 93 22.45 6.65 0.19
N ALA A 94 22.91 7.89 0.10
CA ALA A 94 22.20 8.96 -0.58
C ALA A 94 21.98 8.67 -2.07
N GLU A 95 22.94 8.00 -2.72
CA GLU A 95 22.83 7.61 -4.12
C GLU A 95 21.71 6.60 -4.33
N GLU A 96 21.66 5.54 -3.53
CA GLU A 96 20.59 4.53 -3.58
C GLU A 96 19.22 5.14 -3.25
N ALA A 97 19.15 6.08 -2.32
CA ALA A 97 17.94 6.81 -2.01
C ALA A 97 17.43 7.65 -3.19
N LYS A 98 18.33 8.30 -3.94
CA LYS A 98 17.98 9.04 -5.16
C LYS A 98 17.52 8.12 -6.29
N GLU A 99 18.09 6.93 -6.42
CA GLU A 99 17.62 5.90 -7.36
C GLU A 99 16.20 5.47 -7.04
N LEU A 100 15.92 5.18 -5.74
CA LEU A 100 14.57 4.90 -5.29
C LEU A 100 13.59 6.05 -5.58
N ALA A 101 14.00 7.30 -5.34
CA ALA A 101 13.20 8.49 -5.66
C ALA A 101 12.87 8.55 -7.15
N ALA A 102 13.84 8.25 -8.04
CA ALA A 102 13.63 8.21 -9.48
C ALA A 102 12.61 7.13 -9.88
N ASP A 103 12.70 5.93 -9.29
CA ASP A 103 11.76 4.84 -9.52
C ASP A 103 10.34 5.19 -9.03
N LEU A 104 10.21 5.72 -7.83
CA LEU A 104 8.92 6.17 -7.29
C LEU A 104 8.30 7.27 -8.17
N ASN A 105 9.10 8.20 -8.67
CA ASN A 105 8.64 9.23 -9.60
C ASN A 105 8.18 8.66 -10.95
N ARG A 106 8.90 7.66 -11.49
CA ARG A 106 8.48 6.94 -12.70
C ARG A 106 7.16 6.23 -12.49
N LEU A 107 7.05 5.45 -11.41
CA LEU A 107 5.83 4.74 -11.05
C LEU A 107 4.67 5.69 -10.75
N GLY A 108 4.94 6.83 -10.11
CA GLY A 108 3.94 7.86 -9.85
C GLY A 108 3.36 8.47 -11.12
N LYS A 109 4.16 8.64 -12.18
CA LYS A 109 3.66 9.08 -13.49
C LYS A 109 2.73 8.05 -14.12
N LEU A 110 3.11 6.77 -14.07
CA LEU A 110 2.30 5.68 -14.59
C LEU A 110 0.98 5.51 -13.78
N ALA A 111 1.08 5.54 -12.46
CA ALA A 111 -0.07 5.38 -11.57
C ALA A 111 -1.16 6.45 -11.75
N LYS A 112 -0.79 7.66 -12.22
CA LYS A 112 -1.75 8.72 -12.54
C LYS A 112 -2.75 8.32 -13.64
N GLU A 113 -2.35 7.47 -14.58
CA GLU A 113 -3.24 6.95 -15.63
C GLU A 113 -4.36 6.08 -15.04
N TYR A 114 -4.11 5.51 -13.86
CA TYR A 114 -5.06 4.70 -13.09
C TYR A 114 -5.78 5.49 -11.98
N GLY A 115 -5.51 6.79 -11.86
CA GLY A 115 -6.06 7.63 -10.79
C GLY A 115 -5.50 7.31 -9.41
N ILE A 116 -4.28 6.74 -9.35
CA ILE A 116 -3.58 6.33 -8.13
C ILE A 116 -2.40 7.27 -7.86
N THR A 117 -2.18 7.58 -6.58
CA THR A 117 -1.00 8.32 -6.10
C THR A 117 -0.05 7.35 -5.40
N ILE A 118 1.24 7.40 -5.75
CA ILE A 118 2.28 6.61 -5.10
C ILE A 118 2.88 7.41 -3.94
N GLY A 119 3.12 6.74 -2.82
CA GLY A 119 3.84 7.24 -1.66
C GLY A 119 4.88 6.24 -1.18
N TYR A 120 5.67 6.67 -0.21
CA TYR A 120 6.64 5.83 0.47
C TYR A 120 6.28 5.70 1.96
N HIS A 121 6.37 4.48 2.50
CA HIS A 121 6.20 4.20 3.92
C HIS A 121 7.57 3.89 4.51
N ASN A 122 8.06 4.79 5.36
CA ASN A 122 9.38 4.66 5.99
C ASN A 122 9.34 3.86 7.29
N HIS A 123 10.50 3.34 7.66
CA HIS A 123 10.78 2.76 8.98
C HIS A 123 11.85 3.59 9.70
N THR A 124 12.72 2.94 10.46
CA THR A 124 13.77 3.61 11.22
C THR A 124 15.07 3.77 10.45
N GLY A 125 15.34 2.90 9.47
CA GLY A 125 16.57 2.90 8.67
C GLY A 125 16.75 4.18 7.86
N GLU A 126 15.67 4.75 7.41
CA GLU A 126 15.66 5.98 6.60
C GLU A 126 16.09 7.23 7.37
N PHE A 127 16.19 7.13 8.70
CA PHE A 127 16.73 8.21 9.57
C PHE A 127 18.24 8.12 9.80
N TYR A 128 18.95 7.18 9.17
CA TYR A 128 20.40 7.26 9.10
C TYR A 128 20.84 8.46 8.24
N VAL A 129 21.97 9.05 8.62
CA VAL A 129 22.49 10.23 7.97
C VAL A 129 23.58 9.84 6.98
N ASP A 130 23.42 10.26 5.72
CA ASP A 130 24.45 10.22 4.70
C ASP A 130 24.52 11.58 3.98
N GLN A 131 25.73 12.04 3.68
CA GLN A 131 25.98 13.34 3.05
C GLN A 131 25.28 14.51 3.78
N GLY A 132 25.18 14.44 5.10
CA GLY A 132 24.64 15.51 5.95
C GLY A 132 23.12 15.62 6.01
N LYS A 133 22.38 14.66 5.46
CA LYS A 133 20.92 14.57 5.52
C LYS A 133 20.48 13.16 5.90
N TYR A 134 19.23 13.03 6.37
CA TYR A 134 18.62 11.71 6.51
C TYR A 134 18.43 11.07 5.14
N LEU A 135 18.52 9.74 5.08
CA LEU A 135 18.26 9.00 3.83
C LEU A 135 16.84 9.29 3.31
N LEU A 136 15.86 9.46 4.21
CA LEU A 136 14.50 9.86 3.84
C LEU A 136 14.45 11.18 3.07
N ASP A 137 15.27 12.18 3.44
CA ASP A 137 15.31 13.48 2.77
C ASP A 137 15.78 13.40 1.31
N TRP A 138 16.47 12.30 0.95
CA TRP A 138 16.89 12.05 -0.43
C TRP A 138 15.83 11.32 -1.25
N VAL A 139 14.90 10.62 -0.60
CA VAL A 139 13.75 9.96 -1.25
C VAL A 139 12.64 10.96 -1.56
N MET A 140 12.46 11.97 -0.68
CA MET A 140 11.38 12.97 -0.77
C MET A 140 11.75 14.15 -1.67
#